data_49e0fdf4626dd3d7deeb3f51fb3dfaa8
#
_entry.id   49e0fdf4626dd3d7deeb3f51fb3dfaa8
#
_cell.length_a   1.000
_cell.length_b   1.000
_cell.length_c   1.000
_cell.angle_alpha   90.00
_cell.angle_beta   90.00
_cell.angle_gamma   90.00
#
_symmetry.space_group_name_H-M   'P 1'
#
loop_
_entity.id
_entity.type
_entity.pdbx_description
1 polymer ?
#
loop_
_entity_poly.entity_id
_entity_poly.type
_entity_poly.pdbx_seq_one_letter_code
_entity_poly.pdbx_strand_id
1 'polypeptide(L)'
;MKWEKNLLGELVKSYGGKIQTGPFGSQLHQHDYKSEGIPVVMPKDIINDRIETGTIARINDDDADRLGKHKLNIGDLVLPRRGDINKRAICRYENEGWLCGTGCLKIRLNDEIVDPKYLYYYFTLSPVVESILNKAVGSTMLNLSGAILSTTEVVYPPILSQRKIASILSAYDDLIENNLKRVKLLEEKLMIEYSLLEDESKNLKEFDFSNFVTFVKGIEPGSSNYLSEKTDGTLPFIRVGDLSKRESDLYVEESKSKGIICNPNDVLISMDGTVGIVRYGIYGCYSSGIRKAVSNGLLNNALIFCYLSSKKIQGVIYSHSKGSTIQHAGSSINHFKIKLPKETSLNDFIKFSNPIYYLMNNLLRQNTKLREARDVLSPKLMNGQIEV
;
A
#
# COMPACT_ATOMS: atom_id res chain seq x y z
N MET A 1 -1.36 -12.41 -34.42
CA MET A 1 -0.05 -12.44 -33.73
C MET A 1 0.20 -13.88 -33.25
N LYS A 2 1.44 -14.42 -33.37
CA LYS A 2 1.75 -15.80 -32.89
C LYS A 2 2.14 -15.70 -31.40
N TRP A 3 1.43 -16.41 -30.55
CA TRP A 3 1.73 -16.54 -29.12
C TRP A 3 2.49 -17.85 -28.88
N GLU A 4 3.46 -17.80 -28.02
CA GLU A 4 4.23 -18.96 -27.58
C GLU A 4 3.84 -19.31 -26.15
N LYS A 5 4.03 -20.58 -25.78
CA LYS A 5 3.71 -21.11 -24.47
C LYS A 5 4.82 -22.05 -24.02
N ASN A 6 5.45 -21.73 -22.89
CA ASN A 6 6.52 -22.53 -22.31
C ASN A 6 6.39 -22.58 -20.78
N LEU A 7 6.96 -23.59 -20.16
CA LEU A 7 7.11 -23.61 -18.72
C LEU A 7 8.22 -22.62 -18.30
N LEU A 8 8.01 -21.90 -17.21
CA LEU A 8 9.01 -20.96 -16.69
C LEU A 8 10.38 -21.61 -16.48
N GLY A 9 10.41 -22.88 -16.01
CA GLY A 9 11.65 -23.64 -15.84
C GLY A 9 12.36 -23.94 -17.15
N GLU A 10 11.62 -24.12 -18.25
CA GLU A 10 12.19 -24.31 -19.58
C GLU A 10 12.78 -23.01 -20.11
N LEU A 11 12.09 -21.89 -19.95
CA LEU A 11 12.62 -20.56 -20.30
C LEU A 11 13.93 -20.27 -19.59
N VAL A 12 14.00 -20.55 -18.28
CA VAL A 12 15.22 -20.39 -17.50
C VAL A 12 16.35 -21.26 -18.00
N LYS A 13 16.08 -22.52 -18.35
CA LYS A 13 17.11 -23.46 -18.80
C LYS A 13 17.59 -23.15 -20.21
N SER A 14 16.68 -22.86 -21.15
CA SER A 14 16.98 -22.75 -22.57
C SER A 14 17.62 -21.42 -22.95
N TYR A 15 17.29 -20.34 -22.23
CA TYR A 15 17.68 -18.98 -22.59
C TYR A 15 18.59 -18.29 -21.56
N GLY A 16 19.04 -19.03 -20.55
CA GLY A 16 19.82 -18.45 -19.47
C GLY A 16 18.95 -17.56 -18.54
N GLY A 17 18.84 -17.96 -17.32
CA GLY A 17 18.05 -17.26 -16.32
C GLY A 17 18.22 -17.92 -14.97
N LYS A 18 17.44 -17.54 -13.99
CA LYS A 18 17.56 -18.08 -12.66
C LYS A 18 16.28 -17.96 -11.86
N ILE A 19 15.84 -19.04 -11.23
CA ILE A 19 14.88 -19.01 -10.14
C ILE A 19 15.68 -19.29 -8.86
N GLN A 20 15.86 -18.30 -8.01
CA GLN A 20 16.73 -18.35 -6.85
C GLN A 20 16.00 -17.92 -5.59
N THR A 21 15.97 -18.78 -4.58
CA THR A 21 15.52 -18.40 -3.24
C THR A 21 16.54 -17.50 -2.56
N GLY A 22 16.09 -16.63 -1.67
CA GLY A 22 16.98 -15.94 -0.75
C GLY A 22 17.80 -16.90 0.13
N PRO A 23 18.78 -16.40 0.88
CA PRO A 23 19.64 -17.22 1.73
C PRO A 23 18.81 -17.95 2.79
N PHE A 24 19.23 -19.14 3.18
CA PHE A 24 18.64 -19.86 4.32
C PHE A 24 19.13 -19.27 5.65
N GLY A 25 18.42 -19.57 6.74
CA GLY A 25 18.78 -19.10 8.07
C GLY A 25 20.20 -19.51 8.53
N SER A 26 20.76 -20.58 7.97
CA SER A 26 22.16 -20.97 8.17
C SER A 26 23.19 -20.12 7.42
N GLN A 27 22.75 -19.28 6.50
CA GLN A 27 23.61 -18.40 5.69
C GLN A 27 23.49 -16.91 6.08
N LEU A 28 22.39 -16.53 6.71
CA LEU A 28 22.12 -15.18 7.17
C LEU A 28 21.41 -15.25 8.53
N HIS A 29 22.08 -14.86 9.58
CA HIS A 29 21.64 -14.94 10.96
C HIS A 29 21.12 -13.58 11.45
N GLN A 30 20.44 -13.58 12.60
CA GLN A 30 19.90 -12.34 13.17
C GLN A 30 20.97 -11.31 13.52
N HIS A 31 22.17 -11.74 13.92
CA HIS A 31 23.29 -10.86 14.27
C HIS A 31 23.97 -10.21 13.04
N ASP A 32 23.73 -10.73 11.83
CA ASP A 32 24.27 -10.16 10.58
C ASP A 32 23.53 -8.87 10.20
N TYR A 33 22.29 -8.68 10.70
CA TYR A 33 21.51 -7.48 10.40
C TYR A 33 22.08 -6.25 11.12
N LYS A 34 22.16 -5.13 10.39
CA LYS A 34 22.72 -3.84 10.79
C LYS A 34 21.69 -2.72 10.61
N SER A 35 21.97 -1.57 11.24
CA SER A 35 21.19 -0.35 11.05
C SER A 35 21.44 0.30 9.69
N GLU A 36 22.64 0.10 9.14
CA GLU A 36 23.09 0.67 7.86
C GLU A 36 23.69 -0.42 6.96
N GLY A 37 23.85 -0.15 5.66
CA GLY A 37 24.40 -1.06 4.68
C GLY A 37 23.44 -1.45 3.58
N ILE A 38 23.68 -2.61 2.95
CA ILE A 38 22.91 -3.14 1.81
C ILE A 38 21.53 -3.63 2.26
N PRO A 39 20.43 -3.16 1.65
CA PRO A 39 19.09 -3.59 1.98
C PRO A 39 18.83 -5.07 1.67
N VAL A 40 18.04 -5.72 2.53
CA VAL A 40 17.62 -7.13 2.39
C VAL A 40 16.10 -7.16 2.26
N VAL A 41 15.61 -7.51 1.07
CA VAL A 41 14.18 -7.50 0.74
C VAL A 41 13.49 -8.72 1.32
N MET A 42 12.59 -8.49 2.28
CA MET A 42 11.76 -9.50 2.91
C MET A 42 10.30 -9.40 2.44
N PRO A 43 9.44 -10.41 2.64
CA PRO A 43 8.02 -10.36 2.27
C PRO A 43 7.26 -9.14 2.80
N LYS A 44 7.62 -8.66 3.99
CA LYS A 44 7.01 -7.47 4.63
C LYS A 44 7.34 -6.17 3.89
N ASP A 45 8.46 -6.13 3.20
CA ASP A 45 8.94 -4.95 2.49
C ASP A 45 8.33 -4.83 1.08
N ILE A 46 7.61 -5.87 0.61
CA ILE A 46 6.85 -5.84 -0.64
C ILE A 46 5.45 -5.32 -0.33
N ILE A 47 5.20 -4.05 -0.67
CA ILE A 47 3.94 -3.33 -0.40
C ILE A 47 3.50 -2.65 -1.68
N ASN A 48 2.24 -2.86 -2.07
CA ASN A 48 1.65 -2.27 -3.28
C ASN A 48 2.53 -2.53 -4.53
N ASP A 49 2.97 -3.77 -4.66
CA ASP A 49 3.80 -4.24 -5.79
C ASP A 49 5.16 -3.52 -5.94
N ARG A 50 5.69 -3.00 -4.81
CA ARG A 50 6.97 -2.29 -4.73
C ARG A 50 7.78 -2.73 -3.52
N ILE A 51 9.07 -2.39 -3.53
CA ILE A 51 9.96 -2.60 -2.40
C ILE A 51 10.03 -1.30 -1.60
N GLU A 52 9.43 -1.32 -0.41
CA GLU A 52 9.43 -0.20 0.53
C GLU A 52 10.63 -0.26 1.45
N THR A 53 11.20 0.91 1.77
CA THR A 53 12.49 1.01 2.49
C THR A 53 12.36 1.44 3.95
N GLY A 54 11.17 1.85 4.40
CA GLY A 54 10.97 2.48 5.70
C GLY A 54 11.46 1.66 6.90
N THR A 55 11.32 0.33 6.84
CA THR A 55 11.75 -0.61 7.90
C THR A 55 12.59 -1.76 7.36
N ILE A 56 13.21 -1.57 6.19
CA ILE A 56 13.98 -2.63 5.52
C ILE A 56 15.22 -2.99 6.34
N ALA A 57 15.44 -4.27 6.52
CA ALA A 57 16.66 -4.78 7.16
C ALA A 57 17.88 -4.58 6.25
N ARG A 58 19.06 -4.45 6.84
CA ARG A 58 20.32 -4.20 6.11
C ARG A 58 21.40 -5.13 6.60
N ILE A 59 22.41 -5.37 5.77
CA ILE A 59 23.63 -6.13 6.09
C ILE A 59 24.85 -5.33 5.62
N ASN A 60 26.03 -5.69 6.11
CA ASN A 60 27.29 -5.09 5.67
C ASN A 60 27.68 -5.56 4.25
N ASP A 61 28.67 -4.92 3.65
CA ASP A 61 29.12 -5.22 2.29
C ASP A 61 29.75 -6.60 2.20
N ASP A 62 30.54 -7.03 3.21
CA ASP A 62 31.20 -8.34 3.24
C ASP A 62 30.18 -9.49 3.20
N ASP A 63 29.09 -9.39 3.99
CA ASP A 63 28.00 -10.36 3.96
C ASP A 63 27.23 -10.32 2.65
N ALA A 64 27.01 -9.13 2.09
CA ALA A 64 26.36 -8.98 0.80
C ALA A 64 27.19 -9.60 -0.34
N ASP A 65 28.53 -9.49 -0.28
CA ASP A 65 29.44 -10.08 -1.26
C ASP A 65 29.50 -11.59 -1.11
N ARG A 66 29.62 -12.09 0.12
CA ARG A 66 29.53 -13.54 0.44
C ARG A 66 28.22 -14.16 -0.08
N LEU A 67 27.13 -13.40 -0.03
CA LEU A 67 25.80 -13.80 -0.50
C LEU A 67 25.51 -13.32 -1.94
N GLY A 68 26.50 -13.00 -2.73
CA GLY A 68 26.38 -12.37 -4.04
C GLY A 68 25.41 -13.06 -5.03
N LYS A 69 25.23 -14.40 -4.94
CA LYS A 69 24.24 -15.12 -5.74
C LYS A 69 22.79 -14.68 -5.49
N HIS A 70 22.52 -14.07 -4.33
CA HIS A 70 21.20 -13.59 -3.93
C HIS A 70 21.01 -12.11 -4.25
N LYS A 71 22.03 -11.38 -4.73
CA LYS A 71 21.89 -9.97 -5.13
C LYS A 71 20.90 -9.82 -6.27
N LEU A 72 20.08 -8.79 -6.18
CA LEU A 72 19.09 -8.41 -7.18
C LEU A 72 19.77 -7.65 -8.32
N ASN A 73 19.33 -7.91 -9.55
CA ASN A 73 19.64 -7.09 -10.72
C ASN A 73 18.36 -6.41 -11.20
N ILE A 74 18.52 -5.32 -11.94
CA ILE A 74 17.40 -4.65 -12.61
C ILE A 74 16.60 -5.69 -13.41
N GLY A 75 15.28 -5.67 -13.27
CA GLY A 75 14.36 -6.59 -13.94
C GLY A 75 14.11 -7.90 -13.20
N ASP A 76 14.86 -8.25 -12.14
CA ASP A 76 14.52 -9.41 -11.33
C ASP A 76 13.10 -9.26 -10.73
N LEU A 77 12.26 -10.26 -10.91
CA LEU A 77 10.95 -10.35 -10.27
C LEU A 77 11.11 -11.00 -8.89
N VAL A 78 10.73 -10.29 -7.82
CA VAL A 78 10.82 -10.75 -6.44
C VAL A 78 9.45 -11.14 -5.93
N LEU A 79 9.33 -12.34 -5.36
CA LEU A 79 8.09 -12.88 -4.80
C LEU A 79 8.33 -13.40 -3.37
N PRO A 80 7.34 -13.29 -2.46
CA PRO A 80 7.36 -13.99 -1.19
C PRO A 80 7.31 -15.51 -1.39
N ARG A 81 8.10 -16.23 -0.60
CA ARG A 81 7.99 -17.69 -0.50
C ARG A 81 6.94 -18.14 0.49
N ARG A 82 6.65 -17.30 1.49
CA ARG A 82 5.77 -17.59 2.62
C ARG A 82 4.87 -16.41 2.91
N GLY A 83 3.72 -16.69 3.52
CA GLY A 83 2.72 -15.69 3.81
C GLY A 83 1.90 -15.33 2.59
N ASP A 84 1.73 -14.05 2.34
CA ASP A 84 0.96 -13.55 1.19
C ASP A 84 1.78 -13.65 -0.09
N ILE A 85 1.67 -14.77 -0.79
CA ILE A 85 2.38 -15.06 -2.05
C ILE A 85 1.77 -14.34 -3.27
N ASN A 86 0.69 -13.57 -3.08
CA ASN A 86 0.14 -12.71 -4.13
C ASN A 86 0.97 -11.45 -4.34
N LYS A 87 1.81 -11.09 -3.36
CA LYS A 87 2.71 -9.95 -3.48
C LYS A 87 3.83 -10.23 -4.46
N ARG A 88 4.28 -9.19 -5.14
CA ARG A 88 5.43 -9.23 -6.04
C ARG A 88 6.02 -7.82 -6.17
N ALA A 89 7.28 -7.75 -6.58
CA ALA A 89 7.91 -6.51 -6.98
C ALA A 89 8.92 -6.78 -8.08
N ILE A 90 9.12 -5.81 -8.98
CA ILE A 90 10.21 -5.84 -9.95
C ILE A 90 11.38 -5.01 -9.40
N CYS A 91 12.60 -5.57 -9.45
CA CYS A 91 13.82 -4.85 -9.12
C CYS A 91 14.04 -3.71 -10.11
N ARG A 92 14.09 -2.48 -9.59
CA ARG A 92 14.35 -1.26 -10.35
C ARG A 92 15.79 -0.82 -10.18
N TYR A 93 16.17 0.26 -10.85
CA TYR A 93 17.52 0.81 -10.78
C TYR A 93 17.95 1.11 -9.34
N GLU A 94 17.07 1.69 -8.53
CA GLU A 94 17.32 2.01 -7.13
C GLU A 94 17.49 0.78 -6.21
N ASN A 95 17.06 -0.40 -6.66
CA ASN A 95 17.13 -1.65 -5.90
C ASN A 95 18.26 -2.59 -6.38
N GLU A 96 19.04 -2.16 -7.38
CA GLU A 96 20.13 -2.98 -7.90
C GLU A 96 21.19 -3.24 -6.83
N GLY A 97 21.68 -4.46 -6.76
CA GLY A 97 22.65 -4.89 -5.75
C GLY A 97 22.08 -5.20 -4.37
N TRP A 98 20.79 -4.92 -4.12
CA TRP A 98 20.12 -5.31 -2.86
C TRP A 98 20.02 -6.83 -2.77
N LEU A 99 19.82 -7.35 -1.56
CA LEU A 99 19.74 -8.79 -1.36
C LEU A 99 18.28 -9.28 -1.38
N CYS A 100 18.01 -10.34 -2.16
CA CYS A 100 16.79 -11.11 -2.01
C CYS A 100 16.85 -11.86 -0.68
N GLY A 101 15.96 -11.54 0.28
CA GLY A 101 16.00 -12.05 1.65
C GLY A 101 15.45 -13.47 1.81
N THR A 102 15.62 -14.02 3.00
CA THR A 102 15.31 -15.43 3.33
C THR A 102 13.87 -15.86 3.02
N GLY A 103 12.91 -14.96 3.19
CA GLY A 103 11.48 -15.23 2.94
C GLY A 103 11.05 -14.99 1.49
N CYS A 104 11.97 -14.61 0.59
CA CYS A 104 11.70 -14.29 -0.81
C CYS A 104 12.39 -15.27 -1.75
N LEU A 105 12.00 -15.19 -3.00
CA LEU A 105 12.68 -15.76 -4.15
C LEU A 105 12.68 -14.74 -5.29
N LYS A 106 13.63 -14.88 -6.21
CA LYS A 106 13.71 -14.05 -7.39
C LYS A 106 13.66 -14.88 -8.66
N ILE A 107 13.07 -14.31 -9.70
CA ILE A 107 13.08 -14.84 -11.06
C ILE A 107 13.85 -13.86 -11.92
N ARG A 108 14.85 -14.36 -12.64
CA ARG A 108 15.59 -13.66 -13.68
C ARG A 108 15.43 -14.42 -14.98
N LEU A 109 15.06 -13.75 -16.05
CA LEU A 109 14.99 -14.31 -17.39
C LEU A 109 15.90 -13.54 -18.33
N ASN A 110 16.17 -14.13 -19.50
CA ASN A 110 16.75 -13.41 -20.61
C ASN A 110 15.71 -12.45 -21.18
N ASP A 111 15.99 -11.16 -21.16
CA ASP A 111 15.10 -10.08 -21.57
C ASP A 111 14.95 -9.95 -23.10
N GLU A 112 15.72 -10.71 -23.87
CA GLU A 112 15.53 -10.85 -25.33
C GLU A 112 14.36 -11.79 -25.67
N ILE A 113 13.97 -12.68 -24.74
CA ILE A 113 12.89 -13.67 -24.96
C ILE A 113 11.63 -13.27 -24.20
N VAL A 114 11.77 -12.93 -22.92
CA VAL A 114 10.66 -12.49 -22.08
C VAL A 114 11.03 -11.20 -21.36
N ASP A 115 10.33 -10.13 -21.72
CA ASP A 115 10.50 -8.84 -21.06
C ASP A 115 10.15 -8.93 -19.57
N PRO A 116 11.02 -8.46 -18.66
CA PRO A 116 10.80 -8.56 -17.20
C PRO A 116 9.54 -7.87 -16.73
N LYS A 117 9.18 -6.70 -17.29
CA LYS A 117 7.94 -5.99 -16.96
C LYS A 117 6.71 -6.72 -17.48
N TYR A 118 6.81 -7.33 -18.67
CA TYR A 118 5.74 -8.19 -19.19
C TYR A 118 5.51 -9.37 -18.23
N LEU A 119 6.56 -10.06 -17.81
CA LEU A 119 6.46 -11.16 -16.84
C LEU A 119 5.86 -10.70 -15.53
N TYR A 120 6.23 -9.53 -15.04
CA TYR A 120 5.65 -8.94 -13.83
C TYR A 120 4.12 -8.80 -13.97
N TYR A 121 3.61 -8.24 -15.08
CA TYR A 121 2.16 -8.12 -15.31
C TYR A 121 1.51 -9.47 -15.57
N TYR A 122 2.19 -10.40 -16.24
CA TYR A 122 1.70 -11.76 -16.42
C TYR A 122 1.40 -12.45 -15.08
N PHE A 123 2.26 -12.26 -14.10
CA PHE A 123 2.07 -12.77 -12.74
C PHE A 123 1.01 -12.01 -11.92
N THR A 124 0.38 -10.95 -12.45
CA THR A 124 -0.79 -10.32 -11.82
C THR A 124 -2.11 -10.95 -12.25
N LEU A 125 -2.14 -11.74 -13.31
CA LEU A 125 -3.35 -12.33 -13.85
C LEU A 125 -3.94 -13.37 -12.88
N SER A 126 -5.22 -13.24 -12.55
CA SER A 126 -5.90 -14.16 -11.61
C SER A 126 -5.71 -15.63 -11.95
N PRO A 127 -5.84 -16.10 -13.20
CA PRO A 127 -5.61 -17.51 -13.53
C PRO A 127 -4.18 -17.98 -13.25
N VAL A 128 -3.18 -17.11 -13.43
CA VAL A 128 -1.77 -17.43 -13.16
C VAL A 128 -1.54 -17.51 -11.65
N VAL A 129 -2.05 -16.53 -10.90
CA VAL A 129 -1.98 -16.49 -9.44
C VAL A 129 -2.65 -17.71 -8.84
N GLU A 130 -3.88 -18.06 -9.25
CA GLU A 130 -4.62 -19.22 -8.80
C GLU A 130 -3.89 -20.53 -9.12
N SER A 131 -3.30 -20.64 -10.31
CA SER A 131 -2.50 -21.81 -10.68
C SER A 131 -1.28 -21.99 -9.76
N ILE A 132 -0.63 -20.89 -9.36
CA ILE A 132 0.50 -20.91 -8.42
C ILE A 132 0.03 -21.27 -7.01
N LEU A 133 -1.07 -20.67 -6.55
CA LEU A 133 -1.68 -20.92 -5.24
C LEU A 133 -2.08 -22.39 -5.08
N ASN A 134 -2.73 -22.95 -6.08
CA ASN A 134 -3.18 -24.35 -6.06
C ASN A 134 -2.02 -25.37 -6.04
N LYS A 135 -0.84 -24.96 -6.50
CA LYS A 135 0.39 -25.78 -6.47
C LYS A 135 1.21 -25.55 -5.20
N ALA A 136 0.99 -24.42 -4.49
CA ALA A 136 1.73 -24.11 -3.28
C ALA A 136 1.36 -25.09 -2.14
N VAL A 137 2.37 -25.54 -1.40
CA VAL A 137 2.21 -26.56 -0.35
C VAL A 137 2.05 -25.88 1.01
N GLY A 138 1.06 -26.31 1.77
CA GLY A 138 0.86 -25.90 3.17
C GLY A 138 -0.58 -25.48 3.47
N SER A 139 -1.17 -26.03 4.53
CA SER A 139 -2.55 -25.74 4.94
C SER A 139 -2.68 -24.44 5.73
N THR A 140 -1.65 -24.10 6.51
CA THR A 140 -1.66 -22.91 7.39
C THR A 140 -0.75 -21.80 6.88
N MET A 141 0.35 -22.16 6.20
CA MET A 141 1.29 -21.22 5.61
C MET A 141 1.75 -21.75 4.25
N LEU A 142 1.27 -21.12 3.19
CA LEU A 142 1.67 -21.47 1.83
C LEU A 142 3.18 -21.30 1.67
N ASN A 143 3.84 -22.28 1.04
CA ASN A 143 5.26 -22.25 0.76
C ASN A 143 5.50 -22.39 -0.75
N LEU A 144 5.96 -21.31 -1.36
CA LEU A 144 6.32 -21.25 -2.77
C LEU A 144 7.79 -21.65 -2.94
N SER A 145 8.03 -22.62 -3.78
CA SER A 145 9.38 -23.09 -4.13
C SER A 145 9.74 -22.77 -5.57
N GLY A 146 11.05 -22.77 -5.86
CA GLY A 146 11.53 -22.63 -7.24
C GLY A 146 11.02 -23.76 -8.14
N ALA A 147 10.83 -24.97 -7.60
CA ALA A 147 10.28 -26.10 -8.35
C ALA A 147 8.81 -25.85 -8.76
N ILE A 148 8.00 -25.32 -7.86
CA ILE A 148 6.60 -24.96 -8.16
C ILE A 148 6.58 -23.88 -9.24
N LEU A 149 7.36 -22.82 -9.10
CA LEU A 149 7.44 -21.76 -10.11
C LEU A 149 7.90 -22.27 -11.46
N SER A 150 8.85 -23.20 -11.49
CA SER A 150 9.32 -23.81 -12.73
C SER A 150 8.23 -24.51 -13.54
N THR A 151 7.15 -24.96 -12.89
CA THR A 151 5.98 -25.58 -13.55
C THR A 151 4.91 -24.56 -13.95
N THR A 152 5.11 -23.27 -13.73
CA THR A 152 4.18 -22.23 -14.15
C THR A 152 4.30 -22.06 -15.67
N GLU A 153 3.16 -22.13 -16.35
CA GLU A 153 3.10 -21.80 -17.78
C GLU A 153 3.23 -20.29 -17.96
N VAL A 154 4.00 -19.89 -18.94
CA VAL A 154 4.14 -18.50 -19.40
C VAL A 154 3.73 -18.45 -20.85
N VAL A 155 2.70 -17.66 -21.13
CA VAL A 155 2.18 -17.40 -22.48
C VAL A 155 2.62 -16.00 -22.88
N TYR A 156 3.26 -15.86 -24.02
CA TYR A 156 3.83 -14.59 -24.43
C TYR A 156 3.82 -14.39 -25.95
N PRO A 157 3.61 -13.15 -26.44
CA PRO A 157 3.75 -12.77 -27.83
C PRO A 157 5.22 -12.48 -28.18
N PRO A 158 5.55 -12.14 -29.44
CA PRO A 158 6.89 -11.64 -29.79
C PRO A 158 7.37 -10.50 -28.90
N ILE A 159 8.68 -10.44 -28.64
CA ILE A 159 9.29 -9.51 -27.65
C ILE A 159 8.89 -8.03 -27.83
N LEU A 160 8.75 -7.56 -29.08
CA LEU A 160 8.33 -6.19 -29.35
C LEU A 160 6.91 -5.90 -28.82
N SER A 161 6.00 -6.88 -28.95
CA SER A 161 4.64 -6.76 -28.40
C SER A 161 4.63 -6.86 -26.89
N GLN A 162 5.47 -7.73 -26.29
CA GLN A 162 5.63 -7.76 -24.83
C GLN A 162 6.06 -6.40 -24.29
N ARG A 163 7.06 -5.78 -24.91
CA ARG A 163 7.54 -4.45 -24.52
C ARG A 163 6.48 -3.36 -24.68
N LYS A 164 5.66 -3.41 -25.73
CA LYS A 164 4.52 -2.49 -25.91
C LYS A 164 3.47 -2.67 -24.80
N ILE A 165 3.05 -3.92 -24.53
CA ILE A 165 2.10 -4.25 -23.47
C ILE A 165 2.65 -3.75 -22.12
N ALA A 166 3.89 -4.10 -21.80
CA ALA A 166 4.54 -3.66 -20.57
C ALA A 166 4.64 -2.14 -20.45
N SER A 167 4.94 -1.44 -21.54
CA SER A 167 5.00 0.03 -21.58
C SER A 167 3.64 0.66 -21.31
N ILE A 168 2.56 0.14 -21.91
CA ILE A 168 1.21 0.63 -21.67
C ILE A 168 0.83 0.46 -20.20
N LEU A 169 1.01 -0.74 -19.64
CA LEU A 169 0.62 -1.03 -18.27
C LEU A 169 1.49 -0.27 -17.25
N SER A 170 2.81 -0.18 -17.47
CA SER A 170 3.70 0.55 -16.57
C SER A 170 3.43 2.06 -16.56
N ALA A 171 2.89 2.64 -17.63
CA ALA A 171 2.50 4.05 -17.64
C ALA A 171 1.41 4.36 -16.59
N TYR A 172 0.47 3.45 -16.37
CA TYR A 172 -0.51 3.58 -15.28
C TYR A 172 0.16 3.57 -13.92
N ASP A 173 1.06 2.61 -13.67
CA ASP A 173 1.76 2.47 -12.41
C ASP A 173 2.67 3.68 -12.12
N ASP A 174 3.36 4.19 -13.14
CA ASP A 174 4.22 5.36 -13.02
C ASP A 174 3.41 6.64 -12.72
N LEU A 175 2.21 6.80 -13.31
CA LEU A 175 1.30 7.88 -12.97
C LEU A 175 0.77 7.77 -11.54
N ILE A 176 0.37 6.57 -11.12
CA ILE A 176 -0.09 6.30 -9.75
C ILE A 176 1.00 6.66 -8.74
N GLU A 177 2.22 6.22 -9.00
CA GLU A 177 3.35 6.54 -8.13
C GLU A 177 3.65 8.03 -8.05
N ASN A 178 3.69 8.70 -9.20
CA ASN A 178 3.91 10.15 -9.25
C ASN A 178 2.85 10.89 -8.43
N ASN A 179 1.57 10.51 -8.59
CA ASN A 179 0.49 11.09 -7.81
C ASN A 179 0.67 10.84 -6.31
N LEU A 180 1.07 9.64 -5.88
CA LEU A 180 1.33 9.35 -4.47
C LEU A 180 2.50 10.16 -3.91
N LYS A 181 3.59 10.33 -4.67
CA LYS A 181 4.71 11.21 -4.29
C LYS A 181 4.25 12.66 -4.12
N ARG A 182 3.42 13.15 -5.05
CA ARG A 182 2.85 14.51 -4.97
C ARG A 182 1.94 14.66 -3.74
N VAL A 183 1.08 13.67 -3.45
CA VAL A 183 0.24 13.68 -2.25
C VAL A 183 1.09 13.78 -1.00
N LYS A 184 2.16 12.97 -0.88
CA LYS A 184 3.08 13.00 0.26
C LYS A 184 3.72 14.38 0.46
N LEU A 185 4.24 14.99 -0.61
CA LEU A 185 4.84 16.33 -0.54
C LEU A 185 3.82 17.41 -0.16
N LEU A 186 2.58 17.28 -0.62
CA LEU A 186 1.49 18.20 -0.25
C LEU A 186 1.07 18.02 1.22
N GLU A 187 1.04 16.78 1.73
CA GLU A 187 0.83 16.49 3.16
C GLU A 187 1.96 17.13 4.01
N GLU A 188 3.21 16.94 3.62
CA GLU A 188 4.36 17.55 4.31
C GLU A 188 4.26 19.08 4.33
N LYS A 189 3.89 19.69 3.20
CA LYS A 189 3.68 21.13 3.09
C LYS A 189 2.57 21.62 4.03
N LEU A 190 1.42 20.91 4.08
CA LEU A 190 0.34 21.26 5.01
C LEU A 190 0.79 21.16 6.48
N MET A 191 1.56 20.12 6.81
CA MET A 191 2.06 19.93 8.19
C MET A 191 3.06 21.02 8.61
N ILE A 192 3.89 21.52 7.70
CA ILE A 192 4.80 22.65 7.97
C ILE A 192 3.99 23.91 8.28
N GLU A 193 3.05 24.27 7.42
CA GLU A 193 2.19 25.46 7.63
C GLU A 193 1.34 25.35 8.90
N TYR A 194 0.83 24.13 9.18
CA TYR A 194 0.13 23.89 10.44
C TYR A 194 1.03 24.05 11.65
N SER A 195 2.30 23.65 11.60
CA SER A 195 3.24 23.85 12.70
C SER A 195 3.52 25.33 12.98
N LEU A 196 3.58 26.17 11.96
CA LEU A 196 3.70 27.62 12.10
C LEU A 196 2.45 28.21 12.78
N LEU A 197 1.26 27.75 12.39
CA LEU A 197 0.01 28.14 13.02
C LEU A 197 -0.08 27.72 14.50
N GLU A 198 0.42 26.50 14.83
CA GLU A 198 0.53 26.05 16.23
C GLU A 198 1.47 26.94 17.04
N ASP A 199 2.61 27.34 16.46
CA ASP A 199 3.59 28.19 17.12
C ASP A 199 3.05 29.58 17.45
N GLU A 200 2.31 30.20 16.55
CA GLU A 200 1.58 31.44 16.82
C GLU A 200 0.57 31.30 17.97
N SER A 201 0.01 30.13 18.12
CA SER A 201 -1.06 29.84 19.09
C SER A 201 -0.55 29.43 20.47
N LYS A 202 0.77 29.27 20.67
CA LYS A 202 1.36 28.70 21.92
C LYS A 202 0.86 29.35 23.21
N ASN A 203 0.67 30.65 23.22
CA ASN A 203 0.28 31.43 24.40
C ASN A 203 -1.22 31.74 24.44
N LEU A 204 -2.00 31.19 23.52
CA LEU A 204 -3.44 31.43 23.46
C LEU A 204 -4.22 30.45 24.34
N LYS A 205 -5.48 30.80 24.60
CA LYS A 205 -6.42 29.98 25.40
C LYS A 205 -6.63 28.62 24.70
N GLU A 206 -6.62 27.58 25.51
CA GLU A 206 -6.90 26.21 25.07
C GLU A 206 -8.39 25.88 25.22
N PHE A 207 -8.92 25.16 24.25
CA PHE A 207 -10.32 24.73 24.18
C PHE A 207 -10.42 23.23 24.00
N ASP A 208 -11.52 22.65 24.39
CA ASP A 208 -11.84 21.26 24.04
C ASP A 208 -12.08 21.16 22.53
N PHE A 209 -11.40 20.23 21.89
CA PHE A 209 -11.55 20.01 20.43
C PHE A 209 -12.96 19.58 20.07
N SER A 210 -13.67 18.91 21.00
CA SER A 210 -15.07 18.52 20.87
C SER A 210 -16.04 19.70 20.68
N ASN A 211 -15.63 20.92 21.03
CA ASN A 211 -16.42 22.14 20.74
C ASN A 211 -16.49 22.45 19.24
N PHE A 212 -15.56 21.92 18.45
CA PHE A 212 -15.40 22.23 17.02
C PHE A 212 -15.59 21.01 16.11
N VAL A 213 -15.40 19.79 16.63
CA VAL A 213 -15.41 18.56 15.85
C VAL A 213 -16.12 17.45 16.62
N THR A 214 -17.08 16.82 15.95
CA THR A 214 -17.77 15.63 16.44
C THR A 214 -17.13 14.38 15.82
N PHE A 215 -16.89 13.34 16.63
CA PHE A 215 -16.37 12.07 16.18
C PHE A 215 -17.48 11.03 16.01
N VAL A 216 -17.83 10.72 14.76
CA VAL A 216 -18.87 9.74 14.44
C VAL A 216 -18.24 8.35 14.38
N LYS A 217 -18.71 7.46 15.26
CA LYS A 217 -18.26 6.07 15.34
C LYS A 217 -18.78 5.26 14.16
N GLY A 218 -17.94 4.42 13.57
CA GLY A 218 -18.32 3.42 12.59
C GLY A 218 -19.18 2.29 13.18
N ILE A 219 -19.54 1.34 12.35
CA ILE A 219 -20.43 0.22 12.71
C ILE A 219 -19.77 -1.14 12.44
N GLU A 220 -20.37 -2.19 13.02
CA GLU A 220 -20.08 -3.57 12.68
C GLU A 220 -21.34 -4.19 12.05
N PRO A 221 -21.33 -4.41 10.73
CA PRO A 221 -22.48 -5.04 10.04
C PRO A 221 -22.65 -6.52 10.42
N GLY A 222 -21.61 -7.15 10.96
CA GLY A 222 -21.51 -8.58 11.21
C GLY A 222 -20.82 -9.32 10.05
N SER A 223 -19.97 -10.29 10.37
CA SER A 223 -19.15 -11.01 9.38
C SER A 223 -19.97 -11.74 8.31
N SER A 224 -21.18 -12.17 8.65
CA SER A 224 -22.10 -12.81 7.69
C SER A 224 -22.63 -11.87 6.60
N ASN A 225 -22.49 -10.56 6.78
CA ASN A 225 -22.89 -9.55 5.80
C ASN A 225 -21.72 -9.04 4.95
N TYR A 226 -20.51 -9.61 5.10
CA TYR A 226 -19.38 -9.23 4.29
C TYR A 226 -19.43 -9.95 2.94
N LEU A 227 -19.26 -9.19 1.87
CA LEU A 227 -19.19 -9.66 0.49
C LEU A 227 -17.76 -9.48 -0.01
N SER A 228 -17.25 -10.45 -0.74
CA SER A 228 -15.93 -10.42 -1.37
C SER A 228 -15.91 -9.70 -2.73
N GLU A 229 -17.09 -9.44 -3.29
CA GLU A 229 -17.23 -8.83 -4.60
C GLU A 229 -18.14 -7.61 -4.55
N LYS A 230 -17.82 -6.62 -5.39
CA LYS A 230 -18.67 -5.45 -5.60
C LYS A 230 -19.86 -5.82 -6.49
N THR A 231 -21.06 -5.57 -6.00
CA THR A 231 -22.31 -5.70 -6.76
C THR A 231 -23.14 -4.42 -6.66
N ASP A 232 -24.18 -4.31 -7.47
CA ASP A 232 -25.07 -3.16 -7.40
C ASP A 232 -25.68 -3.02 -6.00
N GLY A 233 -25.75 -1.80 -5.47
CA GLY A 233 -26.27 -1.53 -4.13
C GLY A 233 -25.32 -1.87 -2.98
N THR A 234 -24.02 -2.16 -3.27
CA THR A 234 -23.01 -2.41 -2.25
C THR A 234 -22.03 -1.26 -2.10
N LEU A 235 -21.49 -1.10 -0.89
CA LEU A 235 -20.46 -0.12 -0.53
C LEU A 235 -19.19 -0.85 -0.07
N PRO A 236 -17.99 -0.32 -0.36
CA PRO A 236 -16.77 -0.79 0.30
C PRO A 236 -16.92 -0.72 1.83
N PHE A 237 -16.47 -1.76 2.53
CA PHE A 237 -16.45 -1.79 4.00
C PHE A 237 -15.02 -1.63 4.51
N ILE A 238 -14.74 -0.47 5.08
CA ILE A 238 -13.40 -0.04 5.49
C ILE A 238 -13.13 -0.49 6.92
N ARG A 239 -12.19 -1.41 7.10
CA ARG A 239 -11.67 -1.82 8.41
C ARG A 239 -10.43 -1.00 8.78
N VAL A 240 -10.01 -1.07 10.02
CA VAL A 240 -8.81 -0.33 10.50
C VAL A 240 -7.56 -0.68 9.67
N GLY A 241 -7.36 -1.95 9.33
CA GLY A 241 -6.24 -2.39 8.48
C GLY A 241 -6.26 -1.80 7.06
N ASP A 242 -7.45 -1.50 6.55
CA ASP A 242 -7.65 -0.99 5.20
C ASP A 242 -7.29 0.52 5.08
N LEU A 243 -7.27 1.26 6.20
CA LEU A 243 -6.87 2.67 6.22
C LEU A 243 -5.46 2.88 5.66
N SER A 244 -4.54 1.95 5.90
CA SER A 244 -3.17 2.05 5.39
C SER A 244 -3.11 1.96 3.87
N LYS A 245 -3.95 1.11 3.28
CA LYS A 245 -4.05 0.87 1.84
C LYS A 245 -4.95 1.87 1.14
N ARG A 246 -5.88 2.52 1.87
CA ARG A 246 -7.00 3.35 1.38
C ARG A 246 -7.98 2.57 0.49
N GLU A 247 -7.99 1.27 0.58
CA GLU A 247 -8.81 0.34 -0.23
C GLU A 247 -9.29 -0.80 0.65
N SER A 248 -10.44 -1.37 0.32
CA SER A 248 -10.98 -2.54 0.99
C SER A 248 -11.35 -3.62 -0.02
N ASP A 249 -11.06 -4.87 0.34
CA ASP A 249 -11.44 -6.06 -0.41
C ASP A 249 -12.84 -6.57 0.01
N LEU A 250 -13.49 -5.89 0.96
CA LEU A 250 -14.81 -6.27 1.46
C LEU A 250 -15.86 -5.20 1.12
N TYR A 251 -17.05 -5.68 0.88
CA TYR A 251 -18.23 -4.87 0.59
C TYR A 251 -19.37 -5.25 1.54
N VAL A 252 -20.33 -4.35 1.69
CA VAL A 252 -21.57 -4.55 2.43
C VAL A 252 -22.71 -3.94 1.65
N GLU A 253 -23.93 -4.50 1.77
CA GLU A 253 -25.12 -3.84 1.24
C GLU A 253 -25.27 -2.44 1.85
N GLU A 254 -25.67 -1.45 1.06
CA GLU A 254 -25.87 -0.08 1.52
C GLU A 254 -26.87 -0.01 2.67
N SER A 255 -27.93 -0.84 2.63
CA SER A 255 -28.91 -1.00 3.71
C SER A 255 -28.29 -1.32 5.07
N LYS A 256 -27.17 -2.04 5.10
CA LYS A 256 -26.46 -2.43 6.32
C LYS A 256 -25.52 -1.34 6.84
N SER A 257 -25.26 -0.30 6.08
CA SER A 257 -24.40 0.83 6.49
C SER A 257 -25.07 1.72 7.55
N LYS A 258 -26.40 1.66 7.69
CA LYS A 258 -27.18 2.54 8.58
C LYS A 258 -26.86 4.04 8.35
N GLY A 259 -26.46 4.42 7.15
CA GLY A 259 -26.06 5.78 6.82
C GLY A 259 -24.66 6.18 7.33
N ILE A 260 -23.90 5.25 7.91
CA ILE A 260 -22.53 5.49 8.38
C ILE A 260 -21.57 5.32 7.20
N ILE A 261 -21.44 6.39 6.42
CA ILE A 261 -20.64 6.43 5.18
C ILE A 261 -19.65 7.58 5.29
N CYS A 262 -18.43 7.34 4.82
CA CYS A 262 -17.43 8.39 4.58
C CYS A 262 -17.31 8.72 3.11
N ASN A 263 -17.04 10.00 2.84
CA ASN A 263 -16.73 10.53 1.52
C ASN A 263 -15.23 10.83 1.42
N PRO A 264 -14.65 10.96 0.22
CA PRO A 264 -13.22 11.19 0.07
C PRO A 264 -12.69 12.43 0.80
N ASN A 265 -13.50 13.44 1.03
CA ASN A 265 -13.09 14.64 1.75
C ASN A 265 -13.14 14.47 3.29
N ASP A 266 -13.78 13.43 3.80
CA ASP A 266 -13.88 13.21 5.23
C ASP A 266 -12.54 12.78 5.83
N VAL A 267 -12.26 13.22 7.05
CA VAL A 267 -11.09 12.80 7.82
C VAL A 267 -11.50 11.64 8.73
N LEU A 268 -10.80 10.53 8.57
CA LEU A 268 -10.97 9.32 9.37
C LEU A 268 -9.79 9.14 10.30
N ILE A 269 -10.05 8.61 11.50
CA ILE A 269 -9.01 8.23 12.45
C ILE A 269 -9.33 6.88 13.09
N SER A 270 -8.31 6.00 13.19
CA SER A 270 -8.45 4.72 13.89
C SER A 270 -8.30 4.90 15.40
N MET A 271 -9.23 4.31 16.16
CA MET A 271 -9.26 4.34 17.62
C MET A 271 -9.21 2.95 18.25
N ASP A 272 -9.26 1.89 17.45
CA ASP A 272 -9.13 0.50 17.90
C ASP A 272 -8.16 -0.26 16.98
N GLY A 273 -7.48 -1.28 17.49
CA GLY A 273 -6.47 -2.06 16.76
C GLY A 273 -5.17 -1.27 16.58
N THR A 274 -4.79 -0.91 15.38
CA THR A 274 -3.70 0.04 15.13
C THR A 274 -4.24 1.46 15.27
N VAL A 275 -4.06 2.05 16.45
CA VAL A 275 -4.61 3.37 16.78
C VAL A 275 -3.84 4.52 16.16
N GLY A 276 -4.50 5.66 15.94
CA GLY A 276 -3.88 6.90 15.50
C GLY A 276 -3.64 7.03 13.99
N ILE A 277 -4.09 6.08 13.17
CA ILE A 277 -4.00 6.22 11.70
C ILE A 277 -5.02 7.26 11.24
N VAL A 278 -4.54 8.40 10.73
CA VAL A 278 -5.38 9.47 10.17
C VAL A 278 -5.38 9.38 8.66
N ARG A 279 -6.56 9.35 8.03
CA ARG A 279 -6.71 9.22 6.57
C ARG A 279 -7.86 10.07 6.04
N TYR A 280 -7.77 10.37 4.75
CA TYR A 280 -8.79 10.97 3.87
C TYR A 280 -8.69 10.28 2.50
N GLY A 281 -9.52 10.67 1.54
CA GLY A 281 -9.51 10.08 0.18
C GLY A 281 -10.14 8.69 0.13
N ILE A 282 -11.01 8.35 1.09
CA ILE A 282 -11.65 7.04 1.23
C ILE A 282 -13.15 7.20 1.09
N TYR A 283 -13.79 6.28 0.37
CA TYR A 283 -15.24 6.18 0.24
C TYR A 283 -15.74 4.83 0.72
N GLY A 284 -16.80 4.81 1.50
CA GLY A 284 -17.46 3.58 1.92
C GLY A 284 -18.03 3.62 3.33
N CYS A 285 -18.62 2.51 3.74
CA CYS A 285 -19.00 2.24 5.11
C CYS A 285 -17.75 1.88 5.93
N TYR A 286 -17.64 2.32 7.19
CA TYR A 286 -16.44 2.09 7.99
C TYR A 286 -16.73 1.43 9.33
N SER A 287 -15.75 0.62 9.79
CA SER A 287 -15.89 -0.21 11.00
C SER A 287 -15.88 0.59 12.30
N SER A 288 -16.39 -0.03 13.35
CA SER A 288 -16.51 0.56 14.70
C SER A 288 -15.19 1.00 15.32
N GLY A 289 -14.05 0.49 14.84
CA GLY A 289 -12.70 0.91 15.23
C GLY A 289 -12.27 2.25 14.64
N ILE A 290 -13.06 2.80 13.70
CA ILE A 290 -12.76 4.07 13.01
C ILE A 290 -13.74 5.15 13.50
N ARG A 291 -13.26 6.38 13.53
CA ARG A 291 -14.07 7.59 13.76
C ARG A 291 -13.93 8.52 12.56
N LYS A 292 -15.05 9.08 12.11
CA LYS A 292 -15.09 10.18 11.17
C LYS A 292 -15.14 11.49 11.95
N ALA A 293 -14.20 12.39 11.71
CA ALA A 293 -14.18 13.72 12.29
C ALA A 293 -15.06 14.68 11.46
N VAL A 294 -16.08 15.23 12.06
CA VAL A 294 -17.06 16.12 11.43
C VAL A 294 -16.96 17.50 12.07
N SER A 295 -16.61 18.50 11.27
CA SER A 295 -16.53 19.90 11.71
C SER A 295 -17.92 20.51 11.95
N ASN A 296 -18.01 21.41 12.94
CA ASN A 296 -19.16 22.28 13.11
C ASN A 296 -19.18 23.51 12.17
N GLY A 297 -18.18 23.61 11.26
CA GLY A 297 -18.08 24.67 10.26
C GLY A 297 -16.93 25.67 10.48
N LEU A 298 -16.33 25.75 11.67
CA LEU A 298 -15.20 26.65 11.93
C LEU A 298 -13.87 26.14 11.38
N LEU A 299 -13.61 24.83 11.54
CA LEU A 299 -12.38 24.19 11.09
C LEU A 299 -12.61 23.45 9.77
N ASN A 300 -11.71 23.62 8.81
CA ASN A 300 -11.77 22.82 7.59
C ASN A 300 -11.14 21.44 7.77
N ASN A 301 -11.41 20.51 6.84
CA ASN A 301 -10.89 19.14 6.92
C ASN A 301 -9.36 19.07 6.83
N ALA A 302 -8.72 20.01 6.15
CA ALA A 302 -7.25 20.08 6.08
C ALA A 302 -6.65 20.37 7.48
N LEU A 303 -7.22 21.31 8.23
CA LEU A 303 -6.77 21.62 9.58
C LEU A 303 -7.04 20.44 10.52
N ILE A 304 -8.21 19.81 10.43
CA ILE A 304 -8.55 18.62 11.22
C ILE A 304 -7.56 17.49 10.92
N PHE A 305 -7.22 17.27 9.66
CA PHE A 305 -6.20 16.28 9.26
C PHE A 305 -4.84 16.59 9.89
N CYS A 306 -4.35 17.82 9.77
CA CYS A 306 -3.08 18.24 10.36
C CYS A 306 -3.07 18.12 11.88
N TYR A 307 -4.13 18.60 12.55
CA TYR A 307 -4.29 18.51 13.98
C TYR A 307 -4.22 17.07 14.48
N LEU A 308 -5.03 16.18 13.92
CA LEU A 308 -5.06 14.76 14.31
C LEU A 308 -3.73 14.03 13.98
N SER A 309 -3.03 14.46 12.93
CA SER A 309 -1.73 13.90 12.52
C SER A 309 -0.55 14.50 13.30
N SER A 310 -0.76 15.57 14.11
CA SER A 310 0.30 16.23 14.86
C SER A 310 0.91 15.33 15.93
N LYS A 311 2.21 15.48 16.19
CA LYS A 311 2.92 14.70 17.22
C LYS A 311 2.27 14.83 18.59
N LYS A 312 1.75 16.01 18.92
CA LYS A 312 1.05 16.29 20.18
C LYS A 312 -0.16 15.37 20.34
N ILE A 313 -1.04 15.34 19.35
CA ILE A 313 -2.28 14.54 19.41
C ILE A 313 -2.00 13.05 19.29
N GLN A 314 -1.07 12.65 18.46
CA GLN A 314 -0.61 11.26 18.39
C GLN A 314 -0.07 10.79 19.76
N GLY A 315 0.69 11.63 20.47
CA GLY A 315 1.14 11.36 21.84
C GLY A 315 -0.02 11.17 22.82
N VAL A 316 -1.07 12.01 22.74
CA VAL A 316 -2.30 11.86 23.56
C VAL A 316 -3.01 10.54 23.25
N ILE A 317 -3.13 10.14 21.97
CA ILE A 317 -3.76 8.88 21.56
C ILE A 317 -3.01 7.69 22.18
N TYR A 318 -1.69 7.65 22.01
CA TYR A 318 -0.87 6.55 22.52
C TYR A 318 -0.87 6.47 24.05
N SER A 319 -0.79 7.60 24.76
CA SER A 319 -0.77 7.63 26.24
C SER A 319 -2.10 7.17 26.86
N HIS A 320 -3.21 7.29 26.13
CA HIS A 320 -4.54 6.84 26.57
C HIS A 320 -4.97 5.52 25.95
N SER A 321 -4.11 4.88 25.15
CA SER A 321 -4.41 3.56 24.58
C SER A 321 -4.30 2.48 25.65
N LYS A 322 -5.28 1.56 25.68
CA LYS A 322 -5.34 0.43 26.61
C LYS A 322 -5.44 -0.87 25.81
N GLY A 323 -4.87 -1.94 26.36
CA GLY A 323 -4.91 -3.29 25.76
C GLY A 323 -3.54 -3.74 25.25
N SER A 324 -3.16 -4.97 25.59
CA SER A 324 -1.88 -5.58 25.18
C SER A 324 -1.93 -6.20 23.79
N THR A 325 -3.07 -6.73 23.39
CA THR A 325 -3.26 -7.42 22.10
C THR A 325 -4.00 -6.56 21.10
N ILE A 326 -5.08 -5.88 21.53
CA ILE A 326 -5.83 -4.92 20.73
C ILE A 326 -5.87 -3.60 21.50
N GLN A 327 -5.30 -2.56 20.93
CA GLN A 327 -5.31 -1.23 21.54
C GLN A 327 -6.69 -0.58 21.35
N HIS A 328 -7.17 0.11 22.40
CA HIS A 328 -8.39 0.90 22.40
C HIS A 328 -8.08 2.31 22.90
N ALA A 329 -8.21 3.29 22.03
CA ALA A 329 -7.88 4.68 22.31
C ALA A 329 -9.08 5.63 22.23
N GLY A 330 -10.32 5.12 22.16
CA GLY A 330 -11.51 5.95 22.01
C GLY A 330 -11.70 6.99 23.12
N SER A 331 -11.23 6.71 24.34
CA SER A 331 -11.26 7.66 25.47
C SER A 331 -10.30 8.84 25.30
N SER A 332 -9.27 8.74 24.44
CA SER A 332 -8.33 9.83 24.20
C SER A 332 -8.98 11.08 23.61
N ILE A 333 -10.11 10.91 22.90
CA ILE A 333 -10.85 12.02 22.29
C ILE A 333 -11.25 13.09 23.35
N ASN A 334 -11.56 12.68 24.58
CA ASN A 334 -11.91 13.59 25.66
C ASN A 334 -10.73 14.46 26.13
N HIS A 335 -9.51 14.11 25.72
CA HIS A 335 -8.28 14.82 26.06
C HIS A 335 -7.73 15.64 24.90
N PHE A 336 -8.43 15.71 23.78
CA PHE A 336 -8.02 16.52 22.63
C PHE A 336 -8.28 18.00 22.92
N LYS A 337 -7.22 18.78 22.95
CA LYS A 337 -7.23 20.22 23.23
C LYS A 337 -6.60 20.98 22.07
N ILE A 338 -7.25 22.05 21.65
CA ILE A 338 -6.77 22.94 20.58
C ILE A 338 -6.64 24.37 21.08
N LYS A 339 -5.59 25.03 20.63
CA LYS A 339 -5.43 26.48 20.78
C LYS A 339 -5.78 27.12 19.44
N LEU A 340 -6.80 27.97 19.42
CA LEU A 340 -7.20 28.64 18.20
C LEU A 340 -6.35 29.88 17.98
N PRO A 341 -5.74 30.04 16.78
CA PRO A 341 -5.03 31.25 16.41
C PRO A 341 -6.01 32.44 16.27
N LYS A 342 -5.46 33.62 15.98
CA LYS A 342 -6.29 34.76 15.59
C LYS A 342 -7.12 34.41 14.36
N GLU A 343 -8.31 34.98 14.26
CA GLU A 343 -9.22 34.72 13.13
C GLU A 343 -8.57 34.97 11.76
N THR A 344 -7.73 36.00 11.65
CA THR A 344 -6.96 36.29 10.44
C THR A 344 -6.05 35.14 10.04
N SER A 345 -5.21 34.67 10.97
CA SER A 345 -4.27 33.56 10.73
C SER A 345 -5.00 32.24 10.43
N LEU A 346 -6.13 31.99 11.12
CA LEU A 346 -6.97 30.84 10.84
C LEU A 346 -7.56 30.90 9.43
N ASN A 347 -8.10 32.04 9.03
CA ASN A 347 -8.67 32.25 7.70
C ASN A 347 -7.61 32.15 6.59
N ASP A 348 -6.40 32.67 6.84
CA ASP A 348 -5.30 32.55 5.89
C ASP A 348 -4.84 31.09 5.73
N PHE A 349 -4.74 30.33 6.83
CA PHE A 349 -4.48 28.89 6.75
C PHE A 349 -5.60 28.14 5.99
N ILE A 350 -6.88 28.46 6.23
CA ILE A 350 -8.01 27.84 5.52
C ILE A 350 -7.94 28.11 4.03
N LYS A 351 -7.68 29.36 3.63
CA LYS A 351 -7.50 29.74 2.20
C LYS A 351 -6.35 29.01 1.56
N PHE A 352 -5.23 28.89 2.26
CA PHE A 352 -4.04 28.17 1.79
C PHE A 352 -4.28 26.65 1.68
N SER A 353 -4.88 26.05 2.70
CA SER A 353 -4.97 24.60 2.84
C SER A 353 -6.09 23.96 1.99
N ASN A 354 -7.21 24.66 1.77
CA ASN A 354 -8.34 24.11 1.00
C ASN A 354 -7.96 23.64 -0.42
N PRO A 355 -7.29 24.45 -1.27
CA PRO A 355 -6.93 24.01 -2.61
C PRO A 355 -5.92 22.84 -2.59
N ILE A 356 -5.03 22.80 -1.62
CA ILE A 356 -4.07 21.72 -1.45
C ILE A 356 -4.80 20.43 -1.08
N TYR A 357 -5.68 20.49 -0.10
CA TYR A 357 -6.47 19.32 0.35
C TYR A 357 -7.37 18.78 -0.78
N TYR A 358 -7.99 19.68 -1.55
CA TYR A 358 -8.77 19.30 -2.72
C TYR A 358 -7.90 18.63 -3.80
N LEU A 359 -6.69 19.16 -4.06
CA LEU A 359 -5.75 18.56 -5.02
C LEU A 359 -5.32 17.16 -4.57
N MET A 360 -5.00 16.99 -3.29
CA MET A 360 -4.62 15.69 -2.74
C MET A 360 -5.74 14.65 -2.94
N ASN A 361 -6.98 15.01 -2.63
CA ASN A 361 -8.14 14.14 -2.86
C ASN A 361 -8.35 13.81 -4.35
N ASN A 362 -8.16 14.77 -5.25
CA ASN A 362 -8.25 14.53 -6.69
C ASN A 362 -7.18 13.56 -7.18
N LEU A 363 -5.93 13.69 -6.72
CA LEU A 363 -4.84 12.79 -7.08
C LEU A 363 -5.13 11.35 -6.60
N LEU A 364 -5.65 11.19 -5.39
CA LEU A 364 -6.06 9.88 -4.88
C LEU A 364 -7.21 9.27 -5.68
N ARG A 365 -8.22 10.07 -6.04
CA ARG A 365 -9.34 9.63 -6.89
C ARG A 365 -8.87 9.25 -8.30
N GLN A 366 -7.93 10.01 -8.88
CA GLN A 366 -7.30 9.64 -10.15
C GLN A 366 -6.60 8.29 -10.05
N ASN A 367 -5.87 8.04 -8.96
CA ASN A 367 -5.21 6.75 -8.74
C ASN A 367 -6.18 5.57 -8.69
N THR A 368 -7.34 5.73 -8.05
CA THR A 368 -8.38 4.68 -8.07
C THR A 368 -8.81 4.38 -9.50
N LYS A 369 -9.11 5.41 -10.31
CA LYS A 369 -9.50 5.22 -11.72
C LYS A 369 -8.38 4.65 -12.59
N LEU A 370 -7.13 5.02 -12.33
CA LEU A 370 -5.97 4.47 -13.05
C LEU A 370 -5.80 2.98 -12.75
N ARG A 371 -5.96 2.55 -11.49
CA ARG A 371 -5.95 1.12 -11.13
C ARG A 371 -7.08 0.36 -11.81
N GLU A 372 -8.32 0.85 -11.70
CA GLU A 372 -9.48 0.25 -12.35
C GLU A 372 -9.26 0.07 -13.87
N ALA A 373 -8.77 1.11 -14.54
CA ALA A 373 -8.49 1.06 -15.97
C ALA A 373 -7.38 0.06 -16.31
N ARG A 374 -6.27 0.06 -15.56
CA ARG A 374 -5.17 -0.90 -15.71
C ARG A 374 -5.66 -2.34 -15.54
N ASP A 375 -6.43 -2.60 -14.48
CA ASP A 375 -6.86 -3.95 -14.11
C ASP A 375 -7.88 -4.53 -15.10
N VAL A 376 -8.70 -3.68 -15.75
CA VAL A 376 -9.57 -4.07 -16.86
C VAL A 376 -8.76 -4.28 -18.16
N LEU A 377 -7.73 -3.47 -18.39
CA LEU A 377 -6.95 -3.51 -19.63
C LEU A 377 -5.92 -4.66 -19.62
N SER A 378 -5.31 -4.93 -18.47
CA SER A 378 -4.23 -5.92 -18.32
C SER A 378 -4.59 -7.30 -18.88
N PRO A 379 -5.69 -7.97 -18.47
CA PRO A 379 -6.03 -9.29 -19.00
C PRO A 379 -6.32 -9.26 -20.51
N LYS A 380 -6.88 -8.18 -21.04
CA LYS A 380 -7.21 -8.04 -22.48
C LYS A 380 -5.97 -7.92 -23.36
N LEU A 381 -4.95 -7.21 -22.87
CA LEU A 381 -3.65 -7.13 -23.54
C LEU A 381 -2.88 -8.43 -23.42
N MET A 382 -2.92 -9.06 -22.23
CA MET A 382 -2.16 -10.27 -21.92
C MET A 382 -2.72 -11.54 -22.60
N ASN A 383 -3.97 -11.55 -23.06
CA ASN A 383 -4.56 -12.67 -23.79
C ASN A 383 -4.76 -12.39 -25.29
N GLY A 384 -4.30 -11.22 -25.78
CA GLY A 384 -4.37 -10.85 -27.18
C GLY A 384 -5.75 -10.42 -27.68
N GLN A 385 -6.71 -10.13 -26.79
CA GLN A 385 -8.01 -9.54 -27.16
C GLN A 385 -7.84 -8.10 -27.69
N ILE A 386 -6.79 -7.42 -27.23
CA ILE A 386 -6.36 -6.13 -27.76
C ILE A 386 -4.97 -6.31 -28.33
N GLU A 387 -4.82 -6.06 -29.62
CA GLU A 387 -3.51 -6.09 -30.31
C GLU A 387 -2.78 -4.74 -30.17
N VAL A 388 -1.44 -4.78 -30.03
CA VAL A 388 -0.56 -3.62 -29.85
C VAL A 388 0.66 -3.69 -30.76
#